data_d405655ec1e7607c3963a26240068fb4
#
_entry.id   d405655ec1e7607c3963a26240068fb4
#
_cell.length_a   1.000
_cell.length_b   1.000
_cell.length_c   1.000
_cell.angle_alpha   90.00
_cell.angle_beta   90.00
_cell.angle_gamma   90.00
#
_symmetry.space_group_name_H-M   'P 1'
#
loop_
_entity.id
_entity.type
_entity.pdbx_description
1 polymer ?
#
loop_
_entity_poly.entity_id
_entity_poly.type
_entity_poly.pdbx_seq_one_letter_code
_entity_poly.pdbx_strand_id
1 'polypeptide(L)'
;MRAVLLWTIHDLPALASVFGYSTMGYKACPVFLDGTYSQPLRSKIGFLGHRRYLPIRHRWRKSKAFNGKNEKALPPKQLSGKGIFELLQNLDHLQGFKYGKHLGNKKRKASSKDMPGKNFTKMSILFELPYWKDLKLPHNLDVMHIEKNICESLFGTLLNIDGKSKDTLKARKDLEDMNIRAGLHLNDTGSSIEKHHAWYTLTRDEKLVFLQFLESICLPDGFAANISKGISKDGKITGLKTHDYHILLQRILPIGMRGFLHKDICDALLQRGSFFRQLCSKTLKLDILDKLEQQIVIVLCKLEMILPPAFFDISVHLEVHLPQQVRLGGPVQYRWMFFIERFLGTLKGMVSNRAHPEGSIAEAYVMKECSTFCSMYLHGIETRFNRQERNFDGERQTLDRFSVLSTSFRAFGHRDDLMLTQDQYQRLCGSAILFKLQKFPSQVL
;
A
#
# COMPACT_ATOMS: atom_id res chain seq x y z
N MET A 1 -0.31 32.23 19.16
CA MET A 1 -0.15 31.41 17.97
C MET A 1 -1.54 30.93 17.54
N ARG A 2 -1.90 31.06 16.27
CA ARG A 2 -3.16 30.52 15.73
C ARG A 2 -2.82 29.32 14.86
N ALA A 3 -3.49 28.18 15.04
CA ALA A 3 -3.29 26.96 14.29
C ALA A 3 -4.62 26.39 13.80
N VAL A 4 -4.59 25.71 12.67
CA VAL A 4 -5.76 25.04 12.07
C VAL A 4 -5.38 23.59 11.78
N LEU A 5 -6.19 22.65 12.22
CA LEU A 5 -6.08 21.25 11.86
C LEU A 5 -6.77 21.02 10.53
N LEU A 6 -6.02 20.76 9.46
CA LEU A 6 -6.56 20.59 8.11
C LEU A 6 -7.08 19.16 7.88
N TRP A 7 -6.35 18.15 8.38
CA TRP A 7 -6.69 16.72 8.27
C TRP A 7 -5.90 15.90 9.27
N THR A 8 -6.29 14.67 9.42
CA THR A 8 -5.55 13.63 10.16
C THR A 8 -5.09 12.54 9.20
N ILE A 9 -4.03 11.81 9.55
CA ILE A 9 -3.48 10.69 8.79
C ILE A 9 -3.37 9.50 9.72
N HIS A 10 -3.95 8.36 9.33
CA HIS A 10 -3.99 7.17 10.18
C HIS A 10 -3.95 5.89 9.36
N ASP A 11 -3.43 4.83 9.95
CA ASP A 11 -3.75 3.47 9.54
C ASP A 11 -5.23 3.15 9.85
N LEU A 12 -5.74 2.03 9.35
CA LEU A 12 -7.16 1.69 9.53
C LEU A 12 -7.60 1.55 11.00
N PRO A 13 -6.83 0.90 11.91
CA PRO A 13 -7.18 0.82 13.32
C PRO A 13 -7.23 2.17 14.02
N ALA A 14 -6.22 3.02 13.81
CA ALA A 14 -6.18 4.35 14.40
C ALA A 14 -7.27 5.26 13.81
N LEU A 15 -7.54 5.14 12.49
CA LEU A 15 -8.64 5.85 11.84
C LEU A 15 -9.98 5.48 12.49
N ALA A 16 -10.23 4.19 12.75
CA ALA A 16 -11.45 3.77 13.44
C ALA A 16 -11.57 4.41 14.82
N SER A 17 -10.47 4.55 15.54
CA SER A 17 -10.46 5.20 16.85
C SER A 17 -10.70 6.71 16.78
N VAL A 18 -10.11 7.42 15.82
CA VAL A 18 -10.22 8.89 15.71
C VAL A 18 -11.54 9.30 15.06
N PHE A 19 -11.90 8.66 13.95
CA PHE A 19 -13.14 8.96 13.22
C PHE A 19 -14.39 8.44 13.93
N GLY A 20 -14.23 7.39 14.76
CA GLY A 20 -15.35 6.74 15.45
C GLY A 20 -16.13 5.77 14.58
N TYR A 21 -15.65 5.45 13.38
CA TYR A 21 -16.26 4.51 12.44
C TYR A 21 -15.49 3.21 12.38
N SER A 22 -16.17 2.06 12.52
CA SER A 22 -15.53 0.75 12.47
C SER A 22 -14.98 0.46 11.07
N THR A 23 -13.66 0.28 10.97
CA THR A 23 -12.97 -0.14 9.74
C THR A 23 -12.91 -1.65 9.57
N MET A 24 -13.77 -2.39 10.28
CA MET A 24 -13.90 -3.84 10.20
C MET A 24 -15.33 -4.22 9.79
N GLY A 25 -15.50 -5.45 9.29
CA GLY A 25 -16.80 -5.98 8.89
C GLY A 25 -17.20 -5.58 7.46
N TYR A 26 -18.48 -5.79 7.14
CA TYR A 26 -19.01 -5.61 5.77
C TYR A 26 -18.98 -4.16 5.27
N LYS A 27 -19.01 -3.20 6.16
CA LYS A 27 -19.04 -1.77 5.85
C LYS A 27 -17.74 -1.08 6.27
N ALA A 28 -16.61 -1.72 6.09
CA ALA A 28 -15.32 -1.27 6.61
C ALA A 28 -14.72 -0.06 5.88
N CYS A 29 -15.26 0.37 4.72
CA CYS A 29 -14.71 1.52 3.98
C CYS A 29 -15.09 2.84 4.67
N PRO A 30 -14.10 3.64 5.15
CA PRO A 30 -14.37 4.90 5.84
C PRO A 30 -14.81 6.02 4.87
N VAL A 31 -14.69 5.80 3.57
CA VAL A 31 -15.08 6.78 2.54
C VAL A 31 -16.54 6.59 2.10
N PHE A 32 -16.94 5.34 1.84
CA PHE A 32 -18.30 5.04 1.39
C PHE A 32 -19.24 4.69 2.53
N LEU A 33 -18.73 4.44 3.73
CA LEU A 33 -19.50 4.10 4.90
C LEU A 33 -20.51 2.96 4.62
N ASP A 34 -21.79 3.17 4.90
CA ASP A 34 -22.84 2.18 4.65
C ASP A 34 -23.03 1.84 3.16
N GLY A 35 -22.58 2.71 2.24
CA GLY A 35 -22.54 2.45 0.80
C GLY A 35 -21.51 1.40 0.38
N THR A 36 -20.62 0.96 1.27
CA THR A 36 -19.59 -0.03 0.97
C THR A 36 -20.22 -1.34 0.47
N TYR A 37 -19.75 -1.80 -0.68
CA TYR A 37 -20.08 -3.12 -1.18
C TYR A 37 -19.06 -4.15 -0.74
N SER A 38 -19.54 -5.21 -0.14
CA SER A 38 -18.76 -6.38 0.22
C SER A 38 -19.64 -7.62 0.20
N GLN A 39 -19.02 -8.78 0.15
CA GLN A 39 -19.74 -10.05 0.18
C GLN A 39 -19.07 -11.02 1.15
N PRO A 40 -19.88 -11.90 1.80
CA PRO A 40 -19.32 -12.96 2.64
C PRO A 40 -18.58 -13.98 1.78
N LEU A 41 -17.41 -14.38 2.24
CA LEU A 41 -16.65 -15.51 1.77
C LEU A 41 -16.49 -16.53 2.90
N ARG A 42 -16.15 -17.76 2.58
CA ARG A 42 -15.99 -18.84 3.57
C ARG A 42 -14.97 -18.56 4.67
N SER A 43 -13.94 -17.75 4.37
CA SER A 43 -12.88 -17.43 5.33
C SER A 43 -12.92 -15.99 5.84
N LYS A 44 -13.52 -15.08 5.10
CA LYS A 44 -13.51 -13.64 5.41
C LYS A 44 -14.54 -12.87 4.58
N ILE A 45 -14.47 -11.55 4.65
CA ILE A 45 -15.28 -10.65 3.83
C ILE A 45 -14.45 -10.24 2.61
N GLY A 46 -15.02 -10.36 1.41
CA GLY A 46 -14.43 -9.90 0.17
C GLY A 46 -15.00 -8.55 -0.27
N PHE A 47 -14.12 -7.62 -0.66
CA PHE A 47 -14.48 -6.32 -1.21
C PHE A 47 -14.32 -6.34 -2.72
N LEU A 48 -15.25 -7.00 -3.38
CA LEU A 48 -15.30 -7.16 -4.84
C LEU A 48 -16.20 -6.09 -5.46
N GLY A 49 -16.36 -6.14 -6.78
CA GLY A 49 -17.31 -5.26 -7.48
C GLY A 49 -16.68 -3.97 -7.99
N HIS A 50 -15.38 -3.96 -8.26
CA HIS A 50 -14.68 -2.82 -8.86
C HIS A 50 -15.24 -2.47 -10.26
N ARG A 51 -15.95 -3.41 -10.90
CA ARG A 51 -16.68 -3.16 -12.15
C ARG A 51 -17.75 -2.06 -12.05
N ARG A 52 -18.21 -1.70 -10.84
CA ARG A 52 -19.16 -0.59 -10.62
C ARG A 52 -18.63 0.76 -11.06
N TYR A 53 -17.30 0.92 -11.02
CA TYR A 53 -16.61 2.15 -11.40
C TYR A 53 -16.35 2.25 -12.90
N LEU A 54 -16.55 1.14 -13.66
CA LEU A 54 -16.46 1.16 -15.11
C LEU A 54 -17.68 1.86 -15.74
N PRO A 55 -17.53 2.42 -16.94
CA PRO A 55 -18.66 2.96 -17.69
C PRO A 55 -19.80 1.94 -17.81
N ILE A 56 -21.06 2.40 -17.78
CA ILE A 56 -22.26 1.54 -17.76
C ILE A 56 -22.26 0.53 -18.92
N ARG A 57 -21.79 0.94 -20.10
CA ARG A 57 -21.76 0.11 -21.32
C ARG A 57 -20.51 -0.78 -21.41
N HIS A 58 -19.59 -0.73 -20.44
CA HIS A 58 -18.34 -1.50 -20.49
C HIS A 58 -18.63 -3.01 -20.49
N ARG A 59 -17.97 -3.76 -21.41
CA ARG A 59 -18.18 -5.21 -21.61
C ARG A 59 -18.03 -6.05 -20.32
N TRP A 60 -17.10 -5.69 -19.44
CA TRP A 60 -16.86 -6.43 -18.20
C TRP A 60 -18.01 -6.35 -17.20
N ARG A 61 -18.87 -5.33 -17.27
CA ARG A 61 -20.06 -5.27 -16.41
C ARG A 61 -21.07 -6.37 -16.72
N LYS A 62 -21.08 -6.86 -17.96
CA LYS A 62 -21.94 -7.98 -18.42
C LYS A 62 -21.27 -9.35 -18.23
N SER A 63 -19.98 -9.41 -17.92
CA SER A 63 -19.24 -10.66 -17.79
C SER A 63 -19.53 -11.36 -16.47
N LYS A 64 -19.75 -12.68 -16.53
CA LYS A 64 -19.92 -13.55 -15.37
C LYS A 64 -18.59 -14.06 -14.79
N ALA A 65 -17.46 -13.81 -15.47
CA ALA A 65 -16.14 -14.33 -15.08
C ALA A 65 -15.62 -13.80 -13.72
N PHE A 66 -16.22 -12.78 -13.15
CA PHE A 66 -15.77 -12.13 -11.92
C PHE A 66 -16.34 -12.78 -10.66
N ASN A 67 -17.66 -12.88 -10.60
CA ASN A 67 -18.39 -13.41 -9.44
C ASN A 67 -19.66 -14.19 -9.84
N GLY A 68 -19.71 -14.70 -11.06
CA GLY A 68 -20.87 -15.43 -11.60
C GLY A 68 -22.06 -14.55 -12.00
N LYS A 69 -22.02 -13.25 -11.75
CA LYS A 69 -23.15 -12.31 -11.95
C LYS A 69 -22.77 -11.10 -12.78
N ASN A 70 -23.77 -10.49 -13.44
CA ASN A 70 -23.62 -9.20 -14.10
C ASN A 70 -23.60 -8.07 -13.05
N GLU A 71 -22.79 -7.04 -13.27
CA GLU A 71 -22.76 -5.87 -12.41
C GLU A 71 -23.63 -4.75 -12.96
N LYS A 72 -24.74 -4.46 -12.30
CA LYS A 72 -25.70 -3.42 -12.69
C LYS A 72 -25.61 -2.18 -11.80
N ALA A 73 -25.08 -2.32 -10.59
CA ALA A 73 -25.03 -1.25 -9.61
C ALA A 73 -24.06 -0.12 -10.02
N LEU A 74 -24.38 1.09 -9.64
CA LEU A 74 -23.51 2.24 -9.79
C LEU A 74 -22.51 2.32 -8.62
N PRO A 75 -21.41 3.09 -8.78
CA PRO A 75 -20.52 3.38 -7.67
C PRO A 75 -21.29 4.03 -6.51
N PRO A 76 -20.95 3.69 -5.25
CA PRO A 76 -21.56 4.34 -4.09
C PRO A 76 -21.24 5.83 -4.07
N LYS A 77 -22.17 6.63 -3.54
CA LYS A 77 -21.94 8.06 -3.34
C LYS A 77 -21.22 8.27 -2.01
N GLN A 78 -20.22 9.13 -2.00
CA GLN A 78 -19.56 9.58 -0.78
C GLN A 78 -20.44 10.61 -0.06
N LEU A 79 -20.59 10.48 1.27
CA LEU A 79 -21.22 11.50 2.06
C LEU A 79 -20.28 12.70 2.28
N SER A 80 -20.85 13.90 2.30
CA SER A 80 -20.11 15.10 2.72
C SER A 80 -19.89 15.08 4.24
N GLY A 81 -18.91 15.86 4.72
CA GLY A 81 -18.70 16.02 6.15
C GLY A 81 -19.95 16.51 6.90
N LYS A 82 -20.73 17.41 6.28
CA LYS A 82 -22.04 17.84 6.80
C LYS A 82 -23.03 16.69 6.88
N GLY A 83 -23.14 15.89 5.81
CA GLY A 83 -24.05 14.72 5.82
C GLY A 83 -23.63 13.67 6.86
N ILE A 84 -22.33 13.50 7.11
CA ILE A 84 -21.84 12.63 8.19
C ILE A 84 -22.20 13.23 9.56
N PHE A 85 -22.02 14.52 9.74
CA PHE A 85 -22.35 15.21 11.00
C PHE A 85 -23.84 15.09 11.32
N GLU A 86 -24.72 15.36 10.36
CA GLU A 86 -26.16 15.22 10.48
C GLU A 86 -26.57 13.78 10.79
N LEU A 87 -25.96 12.80 10.11
CA LEU A 87 -26.17 11.38 10.41
C LEU A 87 -25.82 11.06 11.86
N LEU A 88 -24.66 11.54 12.36
CA LEU A 88 -24.19 11.27 13.72
C LEU A 88 -25.10 11.90 14.78
N GLN A 89 -25.66 13.08 14.53
CA GLN A 89 -26.61 13.74 15.45
C GLN A 89 -27.91 12.94 15.61
N ASN A 90 -28.33 12.21 14.58
CA ASN A 90 -29.59 11.44 14.58
C ASN A 90 -29.41 9.98 15.04
N LEU A 91 -28.23 9.58 15.52
CA LEU A 91 -28.00 8.21 15.97
C LEU A 91 -28.24 8.06 17.45
N ASP A 92 -29.40 7.45 17.81
CA ASP A 92 -29.83 7.22 19.22
C ASP A 92 -28.79 6.49 20.06
N HIS A 93 -28.07 5.53 19.47
CA HIS A 93 -27.04 4.77 20.19
C HIS A 93 -25.80 5.58 20.55
N LEU A 94 -25.62 6.77 19.95
CA LEU A 94 -24.56 7.74 20.27
C LEU A 94 -25.05 8.85 21.19
N GLN A 95 -26.38 8.99 21.41
CA GLN A 95 -26.95 9.94 22.35
C GLN A 95 -26.56 9.52 23.78
N GLY A 96 -25.93 10.43 24.50
CA GLY A 96 -25.35 10.16 25.83
C GLY A 96 -23.85 9.88 25.86
N PHE A 97 -23.19 9.78 24.76
CA PHE A 97 -21.72 9.85 24.70
C PHE A 97 -21.28 11.31 24.83
N LYS A 98 -20.92 11.73 26.03
CA LYS A 98 -20.02 12.90 26.18
C LYS A 98 -18.68 12.50 25.55
N TYR A 99 -18.19 13.34 24.65
CA TYR A 99 -16.95 13.14 23.88
C TYR A 99 -15.89 12.31 24.59
N GLY A 100 -15.58 11.13 24.06
CA GLY A 100 -14.46 10.29 24.50
C GLY A 100 -14.66 9.46 25.78
N LYS A 101 -15.76 9.54 26.52
CA LYS A 101 -15.99 8.70 27.72
C LYS A 101 -16.95 7.54 27.42
N HIS A 102 -16.44 6.32 27.52
CA HIS A 102 -17.29 5.12 27.60
C HIS A 102 -18.08 5.13 28.89
N LEU A 103 -19.37 5.41 28.82
CA LEU A 103 -20.31 5.16 29.92
C LEU A 103 -20.75 3.70 29.81
N GLY A 104 -20.08 2.82 30.57
CA GLY A 104 -20.53 1.49 30.98
C GLY A 104 -20.88 0.49 29.85
N ASN A 105 -20.50 -0.77 30.05
CA ASN A 105 -20.84 -1.94 29.25
C ASN A 105 -22.38 -2.22 29.25
N LYS A 106 -23.19 -1.40 28.61
CA LYS A 106 -24.53 -1.81 28.23
C LYS A 106 -24.42 -2.73 27.02
N LYS A 107 -24.71 -4.03 27.19
CA LYS A 107 -24.87 -5.00 26.10
C LYS A 107 -25.73 -4.36 25.01
N ARG A 108 -25.13 -4.15 23.83
CA ARG A 108 -25.85 -3.64 22.65
C ARG A 108 -27.04 -4.54 22.38
N LYS A 109 -28.26 -4.03 22.49
CA LYS A 109 -29.46 -4.70 21.95
C LYS A 109 -29.20 -4.88 20.44
N ALA A 110 -29.44 -6.08 19.92
CA ALA A 110 -29.33 -6.37 18.50
C ALA A 110 -30.26 -5.42 17.73
N SER A 111 -29.70 -4.33 17.17
CA SER A 111 -30.44 -3.46 16.28
C SER A 111 -30.56 -4.14 14.93
N SER A 112 -31.61 -3.86 14.15
CA SER A 112 -31.84 -4.39 12.82
C SER A 112 -30.60 -4.24 11.94
N LYS A 113 -30.30 -5.23 11.10
CA LYS A 113 -29.06 -5.31 10.30
C LYS A 113 -28.79 -4.11 9.38
N ASP A 114 -29.78 -3.28 9.08
CA ASP A 114 -29.78 -2.30 8.01
C ASP A 114 -29.94 -0.84 8.48
N MET A 115 -29.72 -0.52 9.76
CA MET A 115 -29.79 0.87 10.22
C MET A 115 -28.57 1.69 9.73
N PRO A 116 -28.82 2.85 9.08
CA PRO A 116 -27.74 3.76 8.66
C PRO A 116 -26.87 4.19 9.85
N GLY A 117 -25.56 4.28 9.64
CA GLY A 117 -24.61 4.73 10.66
C GLY A 117 -24.29 3.70 11.76
N LYS A 118 -24.78 2.47 11.67
CA LYS A 118 -24.55 1.42 12.67
C LYS A 118 -23.08 1.16 13.00
N ASN A 119 -22.20 1.38 12.04
CA ASN A 119 -20.75 1.19 12.22
C ASN A 119 -20.07 2.34 12.96
N PHE A 120 -20.77 3.45 13.23
CA PHE A 120 -20.24 4.46 14.12
C PHE A 120 -20.34 3.96 15.58
N THR A 121 -19.24 4.07 16.29
CA THR A 121 -19.11 3.64 17.70
C THR A 121 -19.08 4.83 18.65
N LYS A 122 -18.72 6.00 18.14
CA LYS A 122 -18.67 7.27 18.85
C LYS A 122 -18.68 8.42 17.85
N MET A 123 -19.01 9.62 18.32
CA MET A 123 -18.76 10.86 17.59
C MET A 123 -17.32 11.31 17.85
N SER A 124 -16.60 11.68 16.79
CA SER A 124 -15.23 12.18 16.92
C SER A 124 -15.24 13.53 17.64
N ILE A 125 -14.30 13.73 18.58
CA ILE A 125 -14.08 15.02 19.25
C ILE A 125 -13.74 16.15 18.25
N LEU A 126 -13.23 15.80 17.08
CA LEU A 126 -12.87 16.77 16.03
C LEU A 126 -14.09 17.51 15.49
N PHE A 127 -15.30 17.00 15.66
CA PHE A 127 -16.53 17.73 15.33
C PHE A 127 -16.86 18.89 16.27
N GLU A 128 -16.12 19.07 17.37
CA GLU A 128 -16.15 20.29 18.18
C GLU A 128 -15.50 21.48 17.46
N LEU A 129 -14.64 21.22 16.49
CA LEU A 129 -14.05 22.25 15.64
C LEU A 129 -15.13 22.75 14.66
N PRO A 130 -15.50 24.05 14.68
CA PRO A 130 -16.66 24.54 13.94
C PRO A 130 -16.60 24.27 12.43
N TYR A 131 -15.40 24.22 11.86
CA TYR A 131 -15.13 24.03 10.44
C TYR A 131 -14.92 22.56 10.04
N TRP A 132 -14.80 21.61 10.99
CA TRP A 132 -14.42 20.23 10.67
C TRP A 132 -15.38 19.54 9.71
N LYS A 133 -16.69 19.76 9.89
CA LYS A 133 -17.76 19.24 9.01
C LYS A 133 -17.71 19.80 7.58
N ASP A 134 -17.02 20.92 7.36
CA ASP A 134 -16.92 21.58 6.06
C ASP A 134 -15.66 21.13 5.29
N LEU A 135 -14.75 20.39 5.93
CA LEU A 135 -13.56 19.86 5.28
C LEU A 135 -13.94 18.78 4.24
N LYS A 136 -13.33 18.89 3.05
CA LYS A 136 -13.52 17.90 1.98
C LYS A 136 -12.77 16.61 2.23
N LEU A 137 -11.70 16.65 3.02
CA LEU A 137 -10.84 15.51 3.33
C LEU A 137 -10.37 15.59 4.79
N PRO A 138 -11.26 15.35 5.78
CA PRO A 138 -10.90 15.43 7.20
C PRO A 138 -9.94 14.31 7.64
N HIS A 139 -10.03 13.14 7.02
CA HIS A 139 -9.21 11.97 7.33
C HIS A 139 -8.56 11.44 6.06
N ASN A 140 -7.24 11.42 6.01
CA ASN A 140 -6.47 10.84 4.92
C ASN A 140 -6.20 9.37 5.18
N LEU A 141 -6.32 8.56 4.13
CA LEU A 141 -5.81 7.19 4.11
C LEU A 141 -4.28 7.23 4.02
N ASP A 142 -3.62 6.43 4.84
CA ASP A 142 -2.18 6.28 4.74
C ASP A 142 -1.81 5.33 3.60
N VAL A 143 -1.32 5.91 2.52
CA VAL A 143 -0.91 5.18 1.31
C VAL A 143 0.17 4.15 1.62
N MET A 144 1.08 4.46 2.54
CA MET A 144 2.18 3.58 2.94
C MET A 144 1.67 2.25 3.50
N HIS A 145 0.70 2.28 4.42
CA HIS A 145 0.12 1.07 4.99
C HIS A 145 -0.72 0.30 3.98
N ILE A 146 -1.42 1.01 3.08
CA ILE A 146 -2.17 0.38 1.99
C ILE A 146 -1.21 -0.37 1.07
N GLU A 147 -0.12 0.24 0.60
CA GLU A 147 0.89 -0.41 -0.23
C GLU A 147 1.51 -1.62 0.45
N LYS A 148 1.86 -1.50 1.73
CA LYS A 148 2.42 -2.61 2.53
C LYS A 148 1.47 -3.80 2.54
N ASN A 149 0.21 -3.59 2.93
CA ASN A 149 -0.78 -4.66 3.05
C ASN A 149 -1.04 -5.35 1.70
N ILE A 150 -1.10 -4.58 0.63
CA ILE A 150 -1.24 -5.07 -0.73
C ILE A 150 -0.04 -5.90 -1.15
N CYS A 151 1.18 -5.38 -0.91
CA CYS A 151 2.41 -6.06 -1.27
C CYS A 151 2.55 -7.38 -0.49
N GLU A 152 2.27 -7.40 0.81
CA GLU A 152 2.26 -8.62 1.62
C GLU A 152 1.26 -9.66 1.10
N SER A 153 0.05 -9.22 0.73
CA SER A 153 -0.97 -10.10 0.17
C SER A 153 -0.56 -10.66 -1.20
N LEU A 154 0.06 -9.83 -2.06
CA LEU A 154 0.61 -10.26 -3.33
C LEU A 154 1.73 -11.29 -3.15
N PHE A 155 2.77 -10.95 -2.37
CA PHE A 155 3.88 -11.86 -2.10
C PHE A 155 3.39 -13.17 -1.49
N GLY A 156 2.52 -13.09 -0.47
CA GLY A 156 1.96 -14.27 0.16
C GLY A 156 1.25 -15.19 -0.83
N THR A 157 0.54 -14.60 -1.80
CA THR A 157 -0.27 -15.36 -2.77
C THR A 157 0.58 -15.86 -3.94
N LEU A 158 1.42 -15.01 -4.55
CA LEU A 158 2.24 -15.37 -5.70
C LEU A 158 3.33 -16.40 -5.34
N LEU A 159 3.93 -16.28 -4.16
CA LEU A 159 4.95 -17.21 -3.66
C LEU A 159 4.34 -18.38 -2.85
N ASN A 160 3.03 -18.47 -2.78
CA ASN A 160 2.30 -19.47 -1.99
C ASN A 160 2.89 -19.67 -0.58
N ILE A 161 3.04 -18.55 0.17
CA ILE A 161 3.61 -18.58 1.52
C ILE A 161 2.54 -19.03 2.51
N ASP A 162 2.83 -20.07 3.29
CA ASP A 162 1.93 -20.59 4.31
C ASP A 162 1.51 -19.51 5.31
N GLY A 163 0.23 -19.48 5.64
CA GLY A 163 -0.38 -18.48 6.52
C GLY A 163 -0.53 -17.06 5.93
N LYS A 164 0.14 -16.74 4.81
CA LYS A 164 0.04 -15.44 4.12
C LYS A 164 -0.70 -15.51 2.79
N SER A 165 -0.70 -16.69 2.14
CA SER A 165 -1.40 -16.89 0.87
C SER A 165 -2.90 -16.67 1.01
N LYS A 166 -3.48 -15.95 0.06
CA LYS A 166 -4.94 -15.78 -0.06
C LYS A 166 -5.58 -16.91 -0.86
N ASP A 167 -4.78 -17.78 -1.45
CA ASP A 167 -5.22 -18.97 -2.18
C ASP A 167 -5.29 -20.17 -1.25
N THR A 168 -6.30 -20.20 -0.41
CA THR A 168 -6.57 -21.29 0.55
C THR A 168 -7.60 -22.28 0.01
N LEU A 169 -7.75 -23.46 0.63
CA LEU A 169 -8.82 -24.39 0.31
C LEU A 169 -10.21 -23.74 0.38
N LYS A 170 -10.44 -22.88 1.40
CA LYS A 170 -11.70 -22.13 1.51
C LYS A 170 -11.89 -21.16 0.36
N ALA A 171 -10.83 -20.47 -0.07
CA ALA A 171 -10.88 -19.57 -1.22
C ALA A 171 -11.17 -20.30 -2.54
N ARG A 172 -10.72 -21.54 -2.68
CA ARG A 172 -11.06 -22.39 -3.85
C ARG A 172 -12.52 -22.83 -3.83
N LYS A 173 -13.08 -23.13 -2.66
CA LYS A 173 -14.52 -23.37 -2.49
C LYS A 173 -15.36 -22.12 -2.79
N ASP A 174 -14.85 -20.93 -2.49
CA ASP A 174 -15.52 -19.68 -2.91
C ASP A 174 -15.62 -19.58 -4.46
N LEU A 175 -14.60 -20.06 -5.20
CA LEU A 175 -14.65 -20.11 -6.67
C LEU A 175 -15.71 -21.09 -7.19
N GLU A 176 -15.86 -22.24 -6.54
CA GLU A 176 -16.89 -23.24 -6.83
C GLU A 176 -18.28 -22.65 -6.57
N ASP A 177 -18.51 -22.05 -5.38
CA ASP A 177 -19.78 -21.42 -5.02
C ASP A 177 -20.21 -20.32 -6.01
N MET A 178 -19.23 -19.61 -6.59
CA MET A 178 -19.46 -18.57 -7.60
C MET A 178 -19.53 -19.11 -9.02
N ASN A 179 -19.26 -20.39 -9.21
CA ASN A 179 -19.17 -21.06 -10.51
C ASN A 179 -18.26 -20.32 -11.51
N ILE A 180 -17.05 -20.00 -11.07
CA ILE A 180 -16.02 -19.31 -11.86
C ILE A 180 -14.70 -20.07 -11.80
N ARG A 181 -13.90 -19.99 -12.85
CA ARG A 181 -12.54 -20.57 -12.92
C ARG A 181 -12.50 -22.06 -12.56
N ALA A 182 -13.29 -22.87 -13.27
CA ALA A 182 -13.44 -24.33 -13.02
C ALA A 182 -12.10 -25.08 -12.88
N GLY A 183 -11.05 -24.69 -13.64
CA GLY A 183 -9.72 -25.29 -13.52
C GLY A 183 -9.00 -25.05 -12.18
N LEU A 184 -9.57 -24.20 -11.31
CA LEU A 184 -9.07 -23.95 -9.96
C LEU A 184 -9.95 -24.57 -8.87
N HIS A 185 -11.01 -25.29 -9.22
CA HIS A 185 -11.85 -26.00 -8.27
C HIS A 185 -11.06 -27.10 -7.58
N LEU A 186 -11.52 -27.53 -6.41
CA LEU A 186 -10.87 -28.62 -5.68
C LEU A 186 -11.28 -29.97 -6.27
N ASN A 187 -10.34 -30.90 -6.33
CA ASN A 187 -10.65 -32.30 -6.61
C ASN A 187 -10.86 -33.02 -5.28
N ASP A 188 -12.06 -33.49 -5.06
CA ASP A 188 -12.40 -34.34 -3.93
C ASP A 188 -12.38 -35.80 -4.40
N THR A 189 -11.37 -36.56 -4.00
CA THR A 189 -11.21 -37.97 -4.30
C THR A 189 -11.85 -38.86 -3.23
N GLY A 190 -12.59 -38.27 -2.27
CA GLY A 190 -13.20 -38.96 -1.14
C GLY A 190 -12.23 -39.32 -0.03
N SER A 191 -10.96 -39.55 -0.33
CA SER A 191 -9.88 -39.84 0.64
C SER A 191 -9.03 -38.60 0.95
N SER A 192 -8.92 -37.67 0.02
CA SER A 192 -8.16 -36.41 0.16
C SER A 192 -8.74 -35.30 -0.73
N ILE A 193 -8.57 -34.07 -0.26
CA ILE A 193 -8.91 -32.87 -1.06
C ILE A 193 -7.62 -32.36 -1.69
N GLU A 194 -7.54 -32.43 -3.01
CA GLU A 194 -6.38 -31.95 -3.76
C GLU A 194 -6.62 -30.55 -4.28
N LYS A 195 -5.62 -29.66 -4.03
CA LYS A 195 -5.58 -28.30 -4.55
C LYS A 195 -4.61 -28.20 -5.71
N HIS A 196 -5.12 -28.04 -6.93
CA HIS A 196 -4.29 -27.84 -8.10
C HIS A 196 -3.42 -26.59 -8.00
N HIS A 197 -2.22 -26.64 -8.57
CA HIS A 197 -1.34 -25.49 -8.69
C HIS A 197 -2.03 -24.37 -9.48
N ALA A 198 -1.97 -23.13 -8.97
CA ALA A 198 -2.57 -22.01 -9.66
C ALA A 198 -1.57 -21.36 -10.61
N TRP A 199 -2.02 -21.03 -11.79
CA TRP A 199 -1.22 -20.37 -12.81
C TRP A 199 -0.68 -18.97 -12.41
N TYR A 200 -1.18 -18.41 -11.31
CA TYR A 200 -0.70 -17.17 -10.72
C TYR A 200 0.25 -17.40 -9.51
N THR A 201 0.59 -18.63 -9.18
CA THR A 201 1.55 -18.94 -8.11
C THR A 201 2.84 -19.50 -8.71
N LEU A 202 3.97 -19.19 -8.10
CA LEU A 202 5.25 -19.78 -8.46
C LEU A 202 5.33 -21.22 -7.98
N THR A 203 5.94 -22.07 -8.78
CA THR A 203 6.39 -23.41 -8.34
C THR A 203 7.49 -23.27 -7.27
N ARG A 204 7.86 -24.38 -6.64
CA ARG A 204 8.93 -24.38 -5.62
C ARG A 204 10.26 -23.89 -6.19
N ASP A 205 10.61 -24.35 -7.39
CA ASP A 205 11.88 -24.01 -8.03
C ASP A 205 11.90 -22.56 -8.52
N GLU A 206 10.83 -22.10 -9.16
CA GLU A 206 10.68 -20.69 -9.55
C GLU A 206 10.74 -19.76 -8.33
N LYS A 207 10.13 -20.15 -7.22
CA LYS A 207 10.21 -19.40 -5.96
C LYS A 207 11.65 -19.27 -5.48
N LEU A 208 12.44 -20.34 -5.52
CA LEU A 208 13.85 -20.31 -5.11
C LEU A 208 14.66 -19.38 -6.01
N VAL A 209 14.48 -19.46 -7.33
CA VAL A 209 15.17 -18.57 -8.28
C VAL A 209 14.76 -17.12 -8.06
N PHE A 210 13.48 -16.85 -7.82
CA PHE A 210 13.02 -15.49 -7.51
C PHE A 210 13.60 -14.96 -6.19
N LEU A 211 13.72 -15.78 -5.16
CA LEU A 211 14.33 -15.39 -3.90
C LEU A 211 15.83 -15.12 -4.04
N GLN A 212 16.55 -15.92 -4.83
CA GLN A 212 17.95 -15.66 -5.18
C GLN A 212 18.10 -14.34 -5.93
N PHE A 213 17.19 -14.04 -6.85
CA PHE A 213 17.14 -12.74 -7.51
C PHE A 213 16.98 -11.60 -6.49
N LEU A 214 16.03 -11.71 -5.55
CA LEU A 214 15.85 -10.70 -4.49
C LEU A 214 17.08 -10.55 -3.59
N GLU A 215 17.78 -11.65 -3.29
CA GLU A 215 18.99 -11.67 -2.50
C GLU A 215 20.16 -10.98 -3.20
N SER A 216 20.23 -11.09 -4.55
CA SER A 216 21.24 -10.46 -5.38
C SER A 216 21.06 -8.95 -5.59
N ILE A 217 19.89 -8.39 -5.22
CA ILE A 217 19.59 -6.98 -5.47
C ILE A 217 20.42 -6.08 -4.55
N CYS A 218 21.28 -5.28 -5.15
CA CYS A 218 21.99 -4.19 -4.49
C CYS A 218 21.30 -2.87 -4.84
N LEU A 219 20.77 -2.20 -3.82
CA LEU A 219 20.14 -0.88 -3.98
C LEU A 219 21.13 0.21 -3.56
N PRO A 220 21.10 1.40 -4.20
CA PRO A 220 21.92 2.54 -3.80
C PRO A 220 21.70 2.90 -2.33
N ASP A 221 22.76 3.40 -1.66
CA ASP A 221 22.68 3.83 -0.27
C ASP A 221 21.64 4.94 -0.10
N GLY A 222 20.81 4.81 0.94
CA GLY A 222 19.70 5.75 1.19
C GLY A 222 18.44 5.56 0.33
N PHE A 223 18.47 4.68 -0.69
CA PHE A 223 17.31 4.44 -1.55
C PHE A 223 16.29 3.49 -0.89
N ALA A 224 16.75 2.40 -0.30
CA ALA A 224 15.94 1.47 0.48
C ALA A 224 16.82 0.76 1.52
N ALA A 225 16.18 0.06 2.48
CA ALA A 225 16.90 -0.87 3.33
C ALA A 225 17.46 -2.04 2.48
N ASN A 226 18.40 -2.77 3.03
CA ASN A 226 18.93 -3.94 2.35
C ASN A 226 17.88 -5.06 2.35
N ILE A 227 17.12 -5.20 1.27
CA ILE A 227 16.06 -6.19 1.10
C ILE A 227 16.61 -7.62 1.23
N SER A 228 17.85 -7.85 0.77
CA SER A 228 18.49 -9.17 0.85
C SER A 228 18.58 -9.69 2.29
N LYS A 229 18.77 -8.82 3.28
CA LYS A 229 18.77 -9.19 4.70
C LYS A 229 17.44 -9.72 5.21
N GLY A 230 16.34 -9.39 4.53
CA GLY A 230 15.00 -9.87 4.85
C GLY A 230 14.70 -11.26 4.31
N ILE A 231 15.60 -11.85 3.52
CA ILE A 231 15.43 -13.16 2.89
C ILE A 231 16.24 -14.19 3.70
N SER A 232 15.56 -15.16 4.27
CA SER A 232 16.23 -16.25 4.97
C SER A 232 16.64 -17.36 4.01
N LYS A 233 17.68 -18.13 4.38
CA LYS A 233 18.13 -19.32 3.62
C LYS A 233 17.02 -20.35 3.40
N ASP A 234 16.03 -20.39 4.30
CA ASP A 234 14.86 -21.26 4.18
C ASP A 234 13.78 -20.71 3.24
N GLY A 235 14.07 -19.64 2.49
CA GLY A 235 13.13 -19.05 1.55
C GLY A 235 11.97 -18.29 2.20
N LYS A 236 12.15 -17.82 3.44
CA LYS A 236 11.19 -16.98 4.14
C LYS A 236 11.57 -15.50 3.97
N ILE A 237 10.57 -14.67 3.77
CA ILE A 237 10.74 -13.22 3.74
C ILE A 237 10.30 -12.67 5.08
N THR A 238 11.24 -12.11 5.85
CA THR A 238 11.03 -11.59 7.20
C THR A 238 11.77 -10.27 7.39
N GLY A 239 11.34 -9.46 8.35
CA GLY A 239 12.06 -8.25 8.75
C GLY A 239 12.04 -7.09 7.75
N LEU A 240 11.27 -7.16 6.67
CA LEU A 240 11.09 -6.04 5.75
C LEU A 240 10.40 -4.89 6.46
N LYS A 241 10.92 -3.69 6.24
CA LYS A 241 10.31 -2.45 6.73
C LYS A 241 9.22 -1.98 5.76
N THR A 242 8.34 -1.11 6.20
CA THR A 242 7.24 -0.59 5.40
C THR A 242 7.72 0.05 4.09
N HIS A 243 8.84 0.78 4.13
CA HIS A 243 9.44 1.36 2.94
C HIS A 243 9.96 0.32 1.93
N ASP A 244 10.40 -0.84 2.40
CA ASP A 244 10.88 -1.90 1.50
C ASP A 244 9.73 -2.44 0.65
N TYR A 245 8.52 -2.56 1.22
CA TYR A 245 7.31 -2.93 0.48
C TYR A 245 6.94 -1.93 -0.60
N HIS A 246 7.16 -0.63 -0.37
CA HIS A 246 6.97 0.41 -1.35
C HIS A 246 7.90 0.21 -2.57
N ILE A 247 9.18 -0.04 -2.34
CA ILE A 247 10.15 -0.30 -3.41
C ILE A 247 9.84 -1.64 -4.11
N LEU A 248 9.52 -2.66 -3.34
CA LEU A 248 9.15 -3.97 -3.88
C LEU A 248 7.94 -3.87 -4.82
N LEU A 249 6.84 -3.26 -4.37
CA LEU A 249 5.61 -3.17 -5.15
C LEU A 249 5.78 -2.33 -6.41
N GLN A 250 6.46 -1.19 -6.30
CA GLN A 250 6.56 -0.23 -7.39
C GLN A 250 7.60 -0.58 -8.44
N ARG A 251 8.66 -1.30 -8.07
CA ARG A 251 9.84 -1.48 -8.92
C ARG A 251 10.25 -2.94 -9.08
N ILE A 252 10.49 -3.65 -7.99
CA ILE A 252 11.17 -4.95 -8.02
C ILE A 252 10.20 -6.06 -8.44
N LEU A 253 9.04 -6.15 -7.82
CA LEU A 253 8.06 -7.19 -8.10
C LEU A 253 7.62 -7.22 -9.57
N PRO A 254 7.26 -6.07 -10.19
CA PRO A 254 6.86 -6.07 -11.59
C PRO A 254 7.96 -6.52 -12.56
N ILE A 255 9.22 -6.32 -12.21
CA ILE A 255 10.37 -6.73 -13.04
C ILE A 255 10.73 -8.19 -12.75
N GLY A 256 10.86 -8.54 -11.47
CA GLY A 256 11.34 -9.85 -11.05
C GLY A 256 10.37 -10.99 -11.36
N MET A 257 9.07 -10.70 -11.51
CA MET A 257 8.07 -11.71 -11.87
C MET A 257 7.97 -11.98 -13.39
N ARG A 258 8.64 -11.17 -14.22
CA ARG A 258 8.72 -11.43 -15.66
C ARG A 258 9.51 -12.73 -15.91
N GLY A 259 8.97 -13.60 -16.73
CA GLY A 259 9.58 -14.90 -17.02
C GLY A 259 9.10 -16.05 -16.14
N PHE A 260 8.44 -15.77 -14.99
CA PHE A 260 7.84 -16.80 -14.15
C PHE A 260 6.33 -16.87 -14.31
N LEU A 261 5.65 -15.72 -14.41
CA LEU A 261 4.21 -15.63 -14.43
C LEU A 261 3.68 -15.32 -15.84
N HIS A 262 2.43 -15.72 -16.08
CA HIS A 262 1.73 -15.39 -17.30
C HIS A 262 1.71 -13.89 -17.57
N LYS A 263 1.76 -13.51 -18.85
CA LYS A 263 1.83 -12.10 -19.29
C LYS A 263 0.74 -11.23 -18.67
N ASP A 264 -0.50 -11.71 -18.58
CA ASP A 264 -1.62 -10.94 -18.04
C ASP A 264 -1.43 -10.56 -16.57
N ILE A 265 -0.77 -11.44 -15.78
CA ILE A 265 -0.43 -11.17 -14.38
C ILE A 265 0.67 -10.12 -14.33
N CYS A 266 1.74 -10.31 -15.10
CA CYS A 266 2.86 -9.38 -15.17
C CYS A 266 2.39 -7.99 -15.58
N ASP A 267 1.50 -7.89 -16.57
CA ASP A 267 0.92 -6.63 -17.03
C ASP A 267 0.06 -5.95 -15.94
N ALA A 268 -0.73 -6.72 -15.20
CA ALA A 268 -1.52 -6.18 -14.08
C ALA A 268 -0.61 -5.67 -12.94
N LEU A 269 0.44 -6.41 -12.59
CA LEU A 269 1.44 -6.02 -11.58
C LEU A 269 2.21 -4.78 -12.01
N LEU A 270 2.64 -4.69 -13.28
CA LEU A 270 3.31 -3.52 -13.85
C LEU A 270 2.42 -2.29 -13.79
N GLN A 271 1.17 -2.41 -14.21
CA GLN A 271 0.21 -1.31 -14.17
C GLN A 271 -0.06 -0.85 -12.75
N ARG A 272 -0.18 -1.77 -11.79
CA ARG A 272 -0.33 -1.44 -10.37
C ARG A 272 0.91 -0.76 -9.79
N GLY A 273 2.10 -1.28 -10.05
CA GLY A 273 3.36 -0.65 -9.64
C GLY A 273 3.52 0.76 -10.24
N SER A 274 3.14 0.93 -11.52
CA SER A 274 3.13 2.24 -12.19
C SER A 274 2.12 3.20 -11.57
N PHE A 275 0.93 2.72 -11.20
CA PHE A 275 -0.09 3.50 -10.50
C PHE A 275 0.47 4.09 -9.20
N PHE A 276 1.01 3.27 -8.30
CA PHE A 276 1.57 3.76 -7.04
C PHE A 276 2.77 4.68 -7.24
N ARG A 277 3.66 4.37 -8.21
CA ARG A 277 4.81 5.23 -8.52
C ARG A 277 4.39 6.63 -8.97
N GLN A 278 3.37 6.73 -9.80
CA GLN A 278 2.84 8.01 -10.27
C GLN A 278 2.06 8.73 -9.16
N LEU A 279 1.25 8.00 -8.39
CA LEU A 279 0.49 8.53 -7.25
C LEU A 279 1.41 9.15 -6.18
N CYS A 280 2.55 8.51 -5.90
CA CYS A 280 3.55 8.94 -4.93
C CYS A 280 4.60 9.89 -5.52
N SER A 281 4.41 10.41 -6.74
CA SER A 281 5.37 11.35 -7.35
C SER A 281 5.37 12.70 -6.62
N LYS A 282 6.53 13.37 -6.65
CA LYS A 282 6.70 14.71 -6.04
C LYS A 282 5.87 15.77 -6.76
N THR A 283 5.76 15.64 -8.08
CA THR A 283 4.99 16.55 -8.93
C THR A 283 3.77 15.83 -9.45
N LEU A 284 2.60 16.43 -9.24
CA LEU A 284 1.32 15.90 -9.65
C LEU A 284 0.68 16.79 -10.72
N LYS A 285 0.13 16.17 -11.74
CA LYS A 285 -0.67 16.85 -12.77
C LYS A 285 -2.11 16.31 -12.71
N LEU A 286 -3.09 17.19 -12.83
CA LEU A 286 -4.51 16.82 -12.72
C LEU A 286 -4.94 15.83 -13.80
N ASP A 287 -4.47 16.00 -15.04
CA ASP A 287 -4.73 15.10 -16.15
C ASP A 287 -4.18 13.68 -15.91
N ILE A 288 -3.04 13.58 -15.23
CA ILE A 288 -2.48 12.29 -14.80
C ILE A 288 -3.35 11.65 -13.72
N LEU A 289 -3.84 12.44 -12.75
CA LEU A 289 -4.73 11.93 -11.70
C LEU A 289 -6.05 11.39 -12.28
N ASP A 290 -6.62 12.04 -13.29
CA ASP A 290 -7.81 11.53 -13.98
C ASP A 290 -7.56 10.19 -14.67
N LYS A 291 -6.39 10.04 -15.30
CA LYS A 291 -5.98 8.76 -15.90
C LYS A 291 -5.75 7.68 -14.84
N LEU A 292 -5.12 8.02 -13.71
CA LEU A 292 -4.87 7.08 -12.61
C LEU A 292 -6.16 6.57 -11.97
N GLU A 293 -7.17 7.44 -11.82
CA GLU A 293 -8.48 7.08 -11.30
C GLU A 293 -9.17 6.03 -12.18
N GLN A 294 -9.10 6.18 -13.50
CA GLN A 294 -9.62 5.19 -14.44
C GLN A 294 -8.76 3.92 -14.49
N GLN A 295 -7.44 4.09 -14.49
CA GLN A 295 -6.49 2.99 -14.61
C GLN A 295 -6.58 2.02 -13.44
N ILE A 296 -6.68 2.51 -12.20
CA ILE A 296 -6.73 1.63 -11.04
C ILE A 296 -7.95 0.72 -11.07
N VAL A 297 -9.10 1.21 -11.53
CA VAL A 297 -10.30 0.41 -11.69
C VAL A 297 -10.08 -0.74 -12.69
N ILE A 298 -9.43 -0.45 -13.81
CA ILE A 298 -9.10 -1.47 -14.82
C ILE A 298 -8.14 -2.52 -14.24
N VAL A 299 -7.11 -2.08 -13.49
CA VAL A 299 -6.14 -2.97 -12.85
C VAL A 299 -6.83 -3.88 -11.83
N LEU A 300 -7.69 -3.34 -10.97
CA LEU A 300 -8.43 -4.11 -9.99
C LEU A 300 -9.38 -5.11 -10.66
N CYS A 301 -10.05 -4.73 -11.74
CA CYS A 301 -10.87 -5.65 -12.51
C CYS A 301 -10.04 -6.78 -13.17
N LYS A 302 -8.85 -6.48 -13.70
CA LYS A 302 -7.94 -7.52 -14.21
C LYS A 302 -7.54 -8.51 -13.11
N LEU A 303 -7.18 -7.98 -11.95
CA LEU A 303 -6.81 -8.81 -10.80
C LEU A 303 -7.99 -9.63 -10.27
N GLU A 304 -9.24 -9.11 -10.30
CA GLU A 304 -10.44 -9.89 -9.95
C GLU A 304 -10.66 -11.10 -10.87
N MET A 305 -10.24 -11.02 -12.13
CA MET A 305 -10.30 -12.18 -13.06
C MET A 305 -9.20 -13.21 -12.79
N ILE A 306 -8.08 -12.78 -12.19
CA ILE A 306 -6.89 -13.60 -11.97
C ILE A 306 -6.91 -14.23 -10.57
N LEU A 307 -6.91 -13.39 -9.54
CA LEU A 307 -6.71 -13.79 -8.15
C LEU A 307 -8.00 -14.26 -7.46
N PRO A 308 -7.91 -15.10 -6.44
CA PRO A 308 -9.11 -15.57 -5.73
C PRO A 308 -9.85 -14.42 -5.05
N PRO A 309 -11.19 -14.53 -4.87
CA PRO A 309 -12.00 -13.50 -4.20
C PRO A 309 -11.47 -13.09 -2.83
N ALA A 310 -10.87 -14.02 -2.11
CA ALA A 310 -10.25 -13.78 -0.81
C ALA A 310 -9.03 -12.85 -0.86
N PHE A 311 -8.48 -12.53 -2.01
CA PHE A 311 -7.42 -11.53 -2.16
C PHE A 311 -7.92 -10.11 -1.92
N PHE A 312 -9.17 -9.82 -2.27
CA PHE A 312 -9.76 -8.48 -2.27
C PHE A 312 -10.26 -8.10 -0.88
N ASP A 313 -9.35 -7.75 0.00
CA ASP A 313 -9.65 -7.19 1.31
C ASP A 313 -9.87 -5.66 1.25
N ILE A 314 -10.09 -5.05 2.41
CA ILE A 314 -10.36 -3.61 2.50
C ILE A 314 -9.19 -2.78 1.95
N SER A 315 -7.92 -3.17 2.16
CA SER A 315 -6.76 -2.43 1.68
C SER A 315 -6.73 -2.36 0.15
N VAL A 316 -7.09 -3.44 -0.52
CA VAL A 316 -7.21 -3.48 -1.99
C VAL A 316 -8.36 -2.59 -2.48
N HIS A 317 -9.50 -2.60 -1.77
CA HIS A 317 -10.62 -1.72 -2.11
C HIS A 317 -10.27 -0.23 -1.99
N LEU A 318 -9.47 0.13 -0.98
CA LEU A 318 -9.15 1.54 -0.73
C LEU A 318 -8.35 2.20 -1.87
N GLU A 319 -7.73 1.45 -2.77
CA GLU A 319 -7.00 1.99 -3.91
C GLU A 319 -7.87 2.89 -4.80
N VAL A 320 -9.19 2.61 -4.91
CA VAL A 320 -10.11 3.42 -5.75
C VAL A 320 -10.26 4.86 -5.23
N HIS A 321 -9.96 5.11 -3.95
CA HIS A 321 -10.12 6.43 -3.33
C HIS A 321 -8.84 7.28 -3.42
N LEU A 322 -7.69 6.66 -3.62
CA LEU A 322 -6.40 7.34 -3.50
C LEU A 322 -6.22 8.50 -4.50
N PRO A 323 -6.59 8.40 -5.79
CA PRO A 323 -6.47 9.51 -6.72
C PRO A 323 -7.26 10.74 -6.29
N GLN A 324 -8.50 10.56 -5.82
CA GLN A 324 -9.34 11.64 -5.33
C GLN A 324 -8.76 12.28 -4.06
N GLN A 325 -8.21 11.47 -3.15
CA GLN A 325 -7.56 12.01 -1.96
C GLN A 325 -6.29 12.81 -2.29
N VAL A 326 -5.53 12.37 -3.30
CA VAL A 326 -4.36 13.09 -3.78
C VAL A 326 -4.78 14.41 -4.45
N ARG A 327 -5.89 14.44 -5.15
CA ARG A 327 -6.47 15.67 -5.74
C ARG A 327 -6.82 16.70 -4.66
N LEU A 328 -7.35 16.26 -3.52
CA LEU A 328 -7.77 17.12 -2.42
C LEU A 328 -6.64 17.50 -1.47
N GLY A 329 -5.75 16.57 -1.16
CA GLY A 329 -4.72 16.72 -0.14
C GLY A 329 -3.31 16.96 -0.67
N GLY A 330 -3.11 16.96 -1.99
CA GLY A 330 -1.79 17.14 -2.61
C GLY A 330 -0.88 15.90 -2.54
N PRO A 331 0.42 16.06 -2.75
CA PRO A 331 1.37 14.96 -2.87
C PRO A 331 1.41 14.06 -1.63
N VAL A 332 1.43 12.76 -1.87
CA VAL A 332 1.38 11.72 -0.82
C VAL A 332 2.50 11.88 0.20
N GLN A 333 3.68 12.29 -0.24
CA GLN A 333 4.87 12.43 0.63
C GLN A 333 4.69 13.41 1.80
N TYR A 334 3.75 14.35 1.72
CA TYR A 334 3.44 15.29 2.81
C TYR A 334 2.31 14.79 3.72
N ARG A 335 1.72 13.65 3.43
CA ARG A 335 0.58 13.08 4.12
C ARG A 335 0.63 11.55 4.21
N TRP A 336 1.78 11.00 4.54
CA TRP A 336 1.99 9.60 4.90
C TRP A 336 2.75 9.49 6.22
N MET A 337 2.75 8.29 6.80
CA MET A 337 3.30 8.10 8.15
C MET A 337 4.82 7.84 8.18
N PHE A 338 5.51 7.71 7.04
CA PHE A 338 6.93 7.36 7.00
C PHE A 338 7.83 8.22 7.89
N PHE A 339 7.70 9.55 7.79
CA PHE A 339 8.55 10.44 8.57
C PHE A 339 8.21 10.39 10.06
N ILE A 340 6.92 10.25 10.41
CA ILE A 340 6.46 10.11 11.78
C ILE A 340 6.96 8.81 12.39
N GLU A 341 6.78 7.67 11.70
CA GLU A 341 7.26 6.36 12.18
C GLU A 341 8.78 6.35 12.36
N ARG A 342 9.53 6.96 11.43
CA ARG A 342 10.99 7.07 11.54
C ARG A 342 11.39 7.93 12.74
N PHE A 343 10.70 9.04 12.96
CA PHE A 343 10.94 9.91 14.10
C PHE A 343 10.61 9.21 15.43
N LEU A 344 9.45 8.57 15.52
CA LEU A 344 9.06 7.75 16.68
C LEU A 344 10.06 6.61 16.93
N GLY A 345 10.56 5.97 15.87
CA GLY A 345 11.62 4.98 15.97
C GLY A 345 12.91 5.56 16.58
N THR A 346 13.27 6.79 16.22
CA THR A 346 14.41 7.50 16.81
C THR A 346 14.16 7.80 18.29
N LEU A 347 12.98 8.32 18.64
CA LEU A 347 12.60 8.61 20.03
C LEU A 347 12.58 7.32 20.88
N LYS A 348 12.04 6.25 20.34
CA LYS A 348 12.05 4.94 21.02
C LYS A 348 13.46 4.44 21.32
N GLY A 349 14.42 4.69 20.41
CA GLY A 349 15.83 4.39 20.62
C GLY A 349 16.51 5.21 21.72
N MET A 350 15.91 6.34 22.13
CA MET A 350 16.39 7.21 23.21
C MET A 350 15.89 6.77 24.59
N VAL A 351 14.96 5.81 24.69
CA VAL A 351 14.43 5.35 25.97
C VAL A 351 15.45 4.45 26.65
N SER A 352 16.14 4.96 27.65
CA SER A 352 17.03 4.20 28.56
C SER A 352 16.27 3.68 29.77
N ASN A 353 15.39 4.47 30.36
CA ASN A 353 14.54 4.10 31.48
C ASN A 353 13.10 3.88 31.02
N ARG A 354 12.63 2.63 31.05
CA ARG A 354 11.27 2.27 30.63
C ARG A 354 10.18 2.70 31.61
N ALA A 355 10.53 2.97 32.88
CA ALA A 355 9.58 3.46 33.88
C ALA A 355 9.27 4.96 33.69
N HIS A 356 10.24 5.72 33.15
CA HIS A 356 10.12 7.17 32.86
C HIS A 356 10.64 7.45 31.44
N PRO A 357 9.92 6.99 30.40
CA PRO A 357 10.37 7.12 29.02
C PRO A 357 10.44 8.58 28.56
N GLU A 358 9.56 9.44 29.04
CA GLU A 358 9.50 10.87 28.73
C GLU A 358 10.76 11.60 29.15
N GLY A 359 11.28 11.36 30.36
CA GLY A 359 12.52 11.93 30.85
C GLY A 359 13.72 11.47 30.06
N SER A 360 13.82 10.15 29.78
CA SER A 360 14.88 9.58 28.94
C SER A 360 14.92 10.18 27.54
N ILE A 361 13.73 10.36 26.92
CA ILE A 361 13.61 10.95 25.58
C ILE A 361 14.05 12.40 25.62
N ALA A 362 13.57 13.19 26.60
CA ALA A 362 13.89 14.61 26.73
C ALA A 362 15.42 14.84 26.88
N GLU A 363 16.06 14.12 27.79
CA GLU A 363 17.51 14.20 28.01
C GLU A 363 18.31 13.82 26.76
N ALA A 364 18.01 12.65 26.18
CA ALA A 364 18.71 12.18 25.00
C ALA A 364 18.49 13.09 23.79
N TYR A 365 17.30 13.70 23.66
CA TYR A 365 16.98 14.63 22.59
C TYR A 365 17.80 15.91 22.73
N VAL A 366 17.82 16.52 23.92
CA VAL A 366 18.62 17.73 24.23
C VAL A 366 20.10 17.44 23.98
N MET A 367 20.64 16.35 24.50
CA MET A 367 22.04 15.96 24.28
C MET A 367 22.37 15.79 22.80
N LYS A 368 21.46 15.17 22.01
CA LYS A 368 21.63 15.02 20.58
C LYS A 368 21.63 16.40 19.87
N GLU A 369 20.73 17.30 20.23
CA GLU A 369 20.70 18.64 19.64
C GLU A 369 21.97 19.45 20.00
N CYS A 370 22.38 19.44 21.27
CA CYS A 370 23.61 20.09 21.70
C CYS A 370 24.83 19.56 20.97
N SER A 371 24.98 18.20 20.87
CA SER A 371 26.08 17.58 20.16
C SER A 371 26.06 17.90 18.66
N THR A 372 24.88 17.94 18.05
CA THR A 372 24.70 18.33 16.65
C THR A 372 25.14 19.79 16.46
N PHE A 373 24.66 20.67 17.30
CA PHE A 373 25.00 22.09 17.24
C PHE A 373 26.51 22.31 17.44
N CYS A 374 27.11 21.70 18.46
CA CYS A 374 28.55 21.81 18.71
C CYS A 374 29.36 21.27 17.51
N SER A 375 28.92 20.16 16.89
CA SER A 375 29.62 19.55 15.75
C SER A 375 29.68 20.46 14.51
N MET A 376 28.76 21.42 14.38
CA MET A 376 28.77 22.39 13.27
C MET A 376 29.90 23.42 13.39
N TYR A 377 30.43 23.62 14.59
CA TYR A 377 31.55 24.56 14.87
C TYR A 377 32.92 23.89 14.92
N LEU A 378 32.98 22.56 14.76
CA LEU A 378 34.25 21.85 14.72
C LEU A 378 34.89 21.96 13.35
N HIS A 379 36.08 22.58 13.31
CA HIS A 379 36.91 22.70 12.10
C HIS A 379 37.95 21.59 12.07
N GLY A 380 38.23 21.05 10.88
CA GLY A 380 39.23 20.00 10.65
C GLY A 380 38.86 18.61 11.11
N ILE A 381 37.63 18.40 11.55
CA ILE A 381 37.08 17.09 11.95
C ILE A 381 35.91 16.75 11.02
N GLU A 382 35.95 15.56 10.42
CA GLU A 382 34.84 15.05 9.63
C GLU A 382 33.66 14.71 10.55
N THR A 383 32.53 15.38 10.33
CA THR A 383 31.27 15.14 11.03
C THR A 383 30.20 14.65 10.06
N ARG A 384 29.08 14.21 10.59
CA ARG A 384 27.91 13.84 9.77
C ARG A 384 27.44 14.97 8.85
N PHE A 385 27.71 16.23 9.18
CA PHE A 385 27.19 17.40 8.47
C PHE A 385 28.15 17.94 7.39
N ASN A 386 29.45 17.68 7.51
CA ASN A 386 30.49 18.21 6.61
C ASN A 386 31.16 17.12 5.77
N ARG A 387 30.86 15.84 6.00
CA ARG A 387 31.36 14.76 5.15
C ARG A 387 30.62 14.72 3.82
N GLN A 388 31.30 14.30 2.78
CA GLN A 388 30.66 14.07 1.48
C GLN A 388 29.54 13.02 1.59
N GLU A 389 28.47 13.21 0.82
CA GLU A 389 27.41 12.23 0.70
C GLU A 389 27.97 10.89 0.18
N ARG A 390 27.49 9.76 0.74
CA ARG A 390 27.97 8.44 0.37
C ARG A 390 27.77 8.09 -1.10
N ASN A 391 26.79 8.73 -1.74
CA ASN A 391 26.46 8.52 -3.13
C ASN A 391 27.09 9.59 -4.06
N PHE A 392 28.10 10.32 -3.58
CA PHE A 392 28.79 11.33 -4.37
C PHE A 392 29.99 10.72 -5.10
N ASP A 393 29.87 10.56 -6.42
CA ASP A 393 30.91 9.97 -7.27
C ASP A 393 31.94 10.97 -7.80
N GLY A 394 31.97 12.21 -7.26
CA GLY A 394 32.76 13.31 -7.77
C GLY A 394 32.16 13.92 -9.06
N GLU A 395 32.66 15.06 -9.48
CA GLU A 395 32.34 15.63 -10.80
C GLU A 395 32.94 14.76 -11.89
N ARG A 396 32.21 13.76 -12.38
CA ARG A 396 32.55 13.15 -13.65
C ARG A 396 32.22 14.15 -14.73
N GLN A 397 33.25 14.59 -15.49
CA GLN A 397 33.02 15.16 -16.80
C GLN A 397 32.20 14.15 -17.61
N THR A 398 30.94 14.43 -17.75
CA THR A 398 29.97 13.61 -18.47
C THR A 398 30.32 13.62 -19.95
N LEU A 399 30.95 12.57 -20.42
CA LEU A 399 30.81 12.18 -21.81
C LEU A 399 29.35 11.79 -22.01
N ASP A 400 28.65 12.60 -22.73
CA ASP A 400 27.19 12.77 -22.88
C ASP A 400 26.47 11.61 -23.59
N ARG A 401 26.75 10.34 -23.27
CA ARG A 401 26.13 9.20 -23.95
C ARG A 401 25.07 8.43 -23.19
N PHE A 402 24.96 8.55 -21.84
CA PHE A 402 23.95 7.82 -21.08
C PHE A 402 23.45 8.62 -19.86
N SER A 403 22.60 9.61 -20.10
CA SER A 403 21.98 10.43 -19.03
C SER A 403 21.11 9.63 -18.02
N VAL A 404 20.90 8.33 -18.26
CA VAL A 404 20.17 7.43 -17.35
C VAL A 404 20.99 7.08 -16.11
N LEU A 405 22.34 7.15 -16.23
CA LEU A 405 23.28 6.85 -15.15
C LEU A 405 23.84 8.12 -14.51
N SER A 406 23.34 9.31 -14.87
CA SER A 406 23.80 10.60 -14.34
C SER A 406 23.28 10.95 -12.95
N THR A 407 22.66 10.02 -12.23
CA THR A 407 22.44 10.17 -10.79
C THR A 407 23.75 9.86 -10.08
N SER A 408 24.33 10.87 -9.44
CA SER A 408 25.51 10.71 -8.59
C SER A 408 25.21 9.71 -7.47
N PHE A 409 25.76 8.53 -7.57
CA PHE A 409 25.77 7.54 -6.50
C PHE A 409 27.16 6.92 -6.40
N ARG A 410 27.56 6.58 -5.19
CA ARG A 410 28.82 5.91 -4.91
C ARG A 410 28.54 4.42 -4.67
N ALA A 411 29.26 3.55 -5.37
CA ALA A 411 29.23 2.13 -5.08
C ALA A 411 29.70 1.88 -3.64
N PHE A 412 28.91 1.12 -2.86
CA PHE A 412 29.26 0.74 -1.50
C PHE A 412 29.81 -0.68 -1.51
N GLY A 413 31.07 -0.86 -1.12
CA GLY A 413 31.73 -2.15 -1.03
C GLY A 413 33.10 -2.20 -1.73
N HIS A 414 33.68 -3.38 -1.77
CA HIS A 414 34.92 -3.61 -2.52
C HIS A 414 34.66 -3.37 -4.02
N ARG A 415 35.55 -2.62 -4.67
CA ARG A 415 35.43 -2.35 -6.09
C ARG A 415 36.10 -3.50 -6.84
N ASP A 416 35.27 -4.37 -7.43
CA ASP A 416 35.73 -5.35 -8.38
C ASP A 416 35.46 -4.80 -9.79
N ASP A 417 36.54 -4.67 -10.60
CA ASP A 417 36.39 -4.29 -11.99
C ASP A 417 35.91 -5.50 -12.80
N LEU A 418 34.59 -5.53 -13.05
CA LEU A 418 33.95 -6.60 -13.81
C LEU A 418 34.07 -6.29 -15.32
N MET A 419 34.80 -7.12 -16.03
CA MET A 419 34.80 -7.11 -17.50
C MET A 419 33.51 -7.80 -17.98
N LEU A 420 32.57 -7.00 -18.45
CA LEU A 420 31.30 -7.51 -19.00
C LEU A 420 31.57 -8.10 -20.41
N THR A 421 30.97 -9.25 -20.68
CA THR A 421 30.89 -9.76 -22.06
C THR A 421 29.98 -8.85 -22.90
N GLN A 422 30.17 -8.87 -24.24
CA GLN A 422 29.34 -8.07 -25.15
C GLN A 422 27.84 -8.29 -24.96
N ASP A 423 27.45 -9.51 -24.68
CA ASP A 423 26.04 -9.90 -24.42
C ASP A 423 25.50 -9.34 -23.11
N GLN A 424 26.29 -9.38 -22.03
CA GLN A 424 25.97 -8.79 -20.74
C GLN A 424 25.86 -7.27 -20.83
N TYR A 425 26.75 -6.63 -21.61
CA TYR A 425 26.70 -5.20 -21.88
C TYR A 425 25.44 -4.80 -22.64
N GLN A 426 25.06 -5.56 -23.68
CA GLN A 426 23.82 -5.32 -24.43
C GLN A 426 22.56 -5.51 -23.58
N ARG A 427 22.52 -6.52 -22.71
CA ARG A 427 21.41 -6.73 -21.78
C ARG A 427 21.29 -5.59 -20.76
N LEU A 428 22.40 -5.11 -20.24
CA LEU A 428 22.44 -3.93 -19.36
C LEU A 428 21.97 -2.67 -20.08
N CYS A 429 22.41 -2.43 -21.30
CA CYS A 429 21.96 -1.31 -22.12
C CYS A 429 20.47 -1.42 -22.49
N GLY A 430 19.99 -2.61 -22.81
CA GLY A 430 18.57 -2.86 -23.07
C GLY A 430 17.69 -2.59 -21.84
N SER A 431 18.14 -3.01 -20.66
CA SER A 431 17.46 -2.72 -19.39
C SER A 431 17.50 -1.23 -19.03
N ALA A 432 18.60 -0.55 -19.30
CA ALA A 432 18.74 0.89 -19.09
C ALA A 432 17.85 1.71 -20.05
N ILE A 433 17.70 1.27 -21.31
CA ILE A 433 16.81 1.87 -22.30
C ILE A 433 15.34 1.70 -21.87
N LEU A 434 14.96 0.52 -21.37
CA LEU A 434 13.62 0.29 -20.80
C LEU A 434 13.34 1.19 -19.59
N PHE A 435 14.34 1.44 -18.75
CA PHE A 435 14.25 2.37 -17.63
C PHE A 435 14.08 3.83 -18.11
N LYS A 436 14.71 4.20 -19.24
CA LYS A 436 14.60 5.52 -19.86
C LYS A 436 13.23 5.73 -20.51
N LEU A 437 12.71 4.73 -21.23
CA LEU A 437 11.38 4.76 -21.84
C LEU A 437 10.25 4.84 -20.78
N GLN A 438 10.44 4.31 -19.57
CA GLN A 438 9.52 4.48 -18.46
C GLN A 438 9.59 5.86 -17.79
N LYS A 439 10.69 6.60 -17.96
CA LYS A 439 10.86 7.95 -17.40
C LYS A 439 10.25 9.06 -18.28
N PHE A 440 10.00 8.78 -19.56
CA PHE A 440 9.46 9.75 -20.54
C PHE A 440 8.36 9.15 -21.43
N PRO A 441 7.11 9.03 -20.92
CA PRO A 441 6.01 8.59 -21.78
C PRO A 441 5.32 9.73 -22.53
N SER A 442 5.97 10.88 -22.81
CA SER A 442 5.26 12.01 -23.43
C SER A 442 6.05 12.86 -24.42
N GLN A 443 7.09 12.33 -25.02
CA GLN A 443 7.70 13.02 -26.17
C GLN A 443 8.25 12.02 -27.19
N VAL A 444 7.42 11.21 -27.81
CA VAL A 444 7.56 10.70 -29.19
C VAL A 444 6.21 10.09 -29.56
N LEU A 445 5.40 10.87 -30.16
CA LEU A 445 4.57 10.72 -31.35
C LEU A 445 3.79 12.02 -31.53
#